data_825ec72ab11197ddc8b899d02f92c3ac
#
_entry.id   825ec72ab11197ddc8b899d02f92c3ac
#
_cell.length_a   1.000
_cell.length_b   1.000
_cell.length_c   1.000
_cell.angle_alpha   90.00
_cell.angle_beta   90.00
_cell.angle_gamma   90.00
#
_symmetry.space_group_name_H-M   'P 1'
#
loop_
_entity.id
_entity.type
_entity.pdbx_description
1 polymer ?
#
loop_
_entity_poly.entity_id
_entity_poly.type
_entity_poly.pdbx_seq_one_letter_code
_entity_poly.pdbx_strand_id
1 'polypeptide(L)'
;DRFLKSFPDVFALASAHLQDVLKAWENLGYYSRARHLHEAAKMIVGRFDGRIPDTSEEIRTLPGIGDYSAGAISSIAFERAVPAVDGNVRRILSRVFAIGKPINDPREHKHFFELAASLVPGKRPGDFNQALMDLGATICRAKNPACGACPLAPLCLARRDGLQNDLPVLRRSPAIPHRQAVAAVLRNRKSLLLVVQRPAAGLLASFWKLPGGFLKDQENPEAGLRRLVREELGLSIRVGKKLASVDHAYTHFRVTLQVYECF
;
A
#
# COMPACT_ATOMS: atom_id res chain seq x y z
N ASP A 1 12.85 14.19 -1.39
CA ASP A 1 14.07 14.90 -0.96
C ASP A 1 14.34 14.85 0.55
N ARG A 2 13.32 15.11 1.44
CA ARG A 2 13.51 15.07 2.90
C ARG A 2 13.98 13.70 3.40
N PHE A 3 13.37 12.61 2.92
CA PHE A 3 13.72 11.25 3.32
C PHE A 3 15.16 10.89 2.96
N LEU A 4 15.59 11.20 1.72
CA LEU A 4 16.96 10.95 1.26
C LEU A 4 18.00 11.81 1.96
N LYS A 5 17.64 13.02 2.43
CA LYS A 5 18.53 13.84 3.27
C LYS A 5 18.75 13.21 4.65
N SER A 6 17.71 12.58 5.23
CA SER A 6 17.82 11.91 6.53
C SER A 6 18.52 10.56 6.43
N PHE A 7 18.34 9.85 5.32
CA PHE A 7 18.88 8.51 5.08
C PHE A 7 19.52 8.46 3.68
N PRO A 8 20.76 8.97 3.54
CA PRO A 8 21.42 9.12 2.24
C PRO A 8 21.80 7.80 1.60
N ASP A 9 21.96 6.74 2.39
CA ASP A 9 22.34 5.41 1.93
C ASP A 9 21.63 4.30 2.73
N VAL A 10 21.88 3.06 2.32
CA VAL A 10 21.26 1.88 2.94
C VAL A 10 21.75 1.67 4.38
N PHE A 11 22.99 2.05 4.72
CA PHE A 11 23.56 1.89 6.06
C PHE A 11 22.94 2.88 7.04
N ALA A 12 22.79 4.14 6.63
CA ALA A 12 22.10 5.16 7.41
C ALA A 12 20.66 4.75 7.69
N LEU A 13 19.95 4.23 6.67
CA LEU A 13 18.59 3.75 6.84
C LEU A 13 18.52 2.51 7.75
N ALA A 14 19.41 1.53 7.58
CA ALA A 14 19.41 0.29 8.36
C ALA A 14 19.70 0.52 9.85
N SER A 15 20.57 1.49 10.18
CA SER A 15 20.98 1.82 11.56
C SER A 15 20.01 2.77 12.27
N ALA A 16 19.06 3.40 11.55
CA ALA A 16 18.14 4.36 12.11
C ALA A 16 17.13 3.73 13.09
N HIS A 17 16.60 4.52 14.03
CA HIS A 17 15.44 4.10 14.79
C HIS A 17 14.19 4.11 13.93
N LEU A 18 13.33 3.09 14.10
CA LEU A 18 12.08 2.98 13.32
C LEU A 18 11.20 4.24 13.44
N GLN A 19 11.16 4.87 14.60
CA GLN A 19 10.36 6.10 14.81
C GLN A 19 10.85 7.26 13.93
N ASP A 20 12.16 7.39 13.73
CA ASP A 20 12.74 8.43 12.86
C ASP A 20 12.40 8.15 11.39
N VAL A 21 12.44 6.87 10.98
CA VAL A 21 12.03 6.45 9.63
C VAL A 21 10.54 6.76 9.39
N LEU A 22 9.66 6.41 10.35
CA LEU A 22 8.23 6.70 10.27
C LEU A 22 7.94 8.21 10.26
N LYS A 23 8.70 9.00 11.03
CA LYS A 23 8.59 10.47 11.04
C LYS A 23 9.03 11.09 9.71
N ALA A 24 10.12 10.62 9.14
CA ALA A 24 10.58 11.08 7.81
C ALA A 24 9.60 10.72 6.69
N TRP A 25 8.80 9.63 6.87
CA TRP A 25 7.76 9.17 5.94
C TRP A 25 6.40 9.86 6.13
N GLU A 26 6.29 10.77 7.10
CA GLU A 26 5.04 11.46 7.44
C GLU A 26 4.35 12.07 6.21
N ASN A 27 3.01 11.93 6.13
CA ASN A 27 2.13 12.37 5.05
C ASN A 27 2.22 11.59 3.72
N LEU A 28 3.08 10.59 3.57
CA LEU A 28 3.13 9.75 2.37
C LEU A 28 2.12 8.59 2.39
N GLY A 29 1.52 8.31 3.54
CA GLY A 29 0.60 7.19 3.72
C GLY A 29 1.24 5.82 3.57
N TYR A 30 0.43 4.74 3.70
CA TYR A 30 0.92 3.36 3.57
C TYR A 30 2.21 3.10 4.35
N TYR A 31 2.21 3.42 5.64
CA TYR A 31 3.39 3.37 6.51
C TYR A 31 4.03 1.97 6.65
N SER A 32 3.32 0.91 6.26
CA SER A 32 3.92 -0.41 6.09
C SER A 32 5.07 -0.42 5.09
N ARG A 33 5.02 0.43 4.05
CA ARG A 33 6.13 0.56 3.08
C ARG A 33 7.39 1.11 3.75
N ALA A 34 7.27 2.10 4.62
CA ALA A 34 8.42 2.64 5.37
C ALA A 34 9.05 1.58 6.28
N ARG A 35 8.22 0.77 6.96
CA ARG A 35 8.72 -0.36 7.75
C ARG A 35 9.43 -1.41 6.91
N HIS A 36 8.77 -1.87 5.85
CA HIS A 36 9.38 -2.85 4.96
C HIS A 36 10.67 -2.32 4.33
N LEU A 37 10.71 -1.03 3.94
CA LEU A 37 11.94 -0.41 3.42
C LEU A 37 13.06 -0.41 4.47
N HIS A 38 12.75 -0.11 5.74
CA HIS A 38 13.71 -0.15 6.84
C HIS A 38 14.20 -1.59 7.13
N GLU A 39 13.27 -2.56 7.14
CA GLU A 39 13.62 -3.99 7.31
C GLU A 39 14.43 -4.51 6.12
N ALA A 40 14.06 -4.12 4.89
CA ALA A 40 14.83 -4.45 3.70
C ALA A 40 16.25 -3.88 3.76
N ALA A 41 16.43 -2.63 4.21
CA ALA A 41 17.74 -2.03 4.40
C ALA A 41 18.60 -2.83 5.40
N LYS A 42 18.03 -3.25 6.54
CA LYS A 42 18.73 -4.12 7.49
C LYS A 42 19.12 -5.46 6.89
N MET A 43 18.24 -6.07 6.10
CA MET A 43 18.53 -7.33 5.42
C MET A 43 19.63 -7.14 4.36
N ILE A 44 19.60 -6.05 3.59
CA ILE A 44 20.62 -5.73 2.57
C ILE A 44 21.98 -5.56 3.25
N VAL A 45 22.06 -4.84 4.36
CA VAL A 45 23.32 -4.68 5.11
C VAL A 45 23.80 -6.00 5.69
N GLY A 46 22.89 -6.77 6.34
CA GLY A 46 23.29 -7.99 7.07
C GLY A 46 23.52 -9.22 6.19
N ARG A 47 22.88 -9.32 5.02
CA ARG A 47 22.96 -10.50 4.15
C ARG A 47 23.71 -10.26 2.83
N PHE A 48 23.74 -9.02 2.35
CA PHE A 48 24.28 -8.66 1.06
C PHE A 48 25.37 -7.57 1.17
N ASP A 49 25.97 -7.39 2.36
CA ASP A 49 27.07 -6.43 2.62
C ASP A 49 26.78 -5.00 2.14
N GLY A 50 25.52 -4.58 2.24
CA GLY A 50 25.06 -3.26 1.80
C GLY A 50 24.84 -3.13 0.29
N ARG A 51 24.97 -4.20 -0.49
CA ARG A 51 24.72 -4.21 -1.94
C ARG A 51 23.32 -4.72 -2.22
N ILE A 52 22.55 -3.96 -3.00
CA ILE A 52 21.23 -4.44 -3.45
C ILE A 52 21.45 -5.62 -4.40
N PRO A 53 20.81 -6.79 -4.13
CA PRO A 53 20.91 -7.94 -5.04
C PRO A 53 20.34 -7.58 -6.42
N ASP A 54 20.86 -8.20 -7.48
CA ASP A 54 20.52 -7.86 -8.86
C ASP A 54 19.63 -8.91 -9.57
N THR A 55 19.36 -10.04 -8.90
CA THR A 55 18.45 -11.06 -9.41
C THR A 55 17.03 -10.86 -8.87
N SER A 56 16.03 -11.13 -9.69
CA SER A 56 14.61 -11.01 -9.31
C SER A 56 14.26 -11.89 -8.12
N GLU A 57 14.85 -13.08 -8.05
CA GLU A 57 14.68 -14.07 -7.00
C GLU A 57 15.16 -13.55 -5.65
N GLU A 58 16.36 -12.97 -5.60
CA GLU A 58 16.93 -12.41 -4.37
C GLU A 58 16.21 -11.13 -3.95
N ILE A 59 15.91 -10.23 -4.90
CA ILE A 59 15.16 -9.00 -4.64
C ILE A 59 13.80 -9.33 -4.02
N ARG A 60 13.11 -10.40 -4.45
CA ARG A 60 11.84 -10.86 -3.87
C ARG A 60 11.95 -11.35 -2.43
N THR A 61 13.13 -11.71 -1.96
CA THR A 61 13.32 -12.09 -0.55
C THR A 61 13.27 -10.89 0.39
N LEU A 62 13.41 -9.66 -0.13
CA LEU A 62 13.41 -8.45 0.67
C LEU A 62 11.99 -8.11 1.16
N PRO A 63 11.83 -7.68 2.42
CA PRO A 63 10.54 -7.30 2.99
C PRO A 63 9.79 -6.29 2.14
N GLY A 64 8.50 -6.57 1.87
CA GLY A 64 7.61 -5.68 1.11
C GLY A 64 7.81 -5.69 -0.40
N ILE A 65 8.68 -6.51 -0.93
CA ILE A 65 8.91 -6.66 -2.37
C ILE A 65 8.06 -7.83 -2.90
N GLY A 66 7.13 -7.50 -3.80
CA GLY A 66 6.36 -8.47 -4.59
C GLY A 66 6.88 -8.57 -6.03
N ASP A 67 6.22 -9.41 -6.85
CA ASP A 67 6.61 -9.65 -8.25
C ASP A 67 6.77 -8.36 -9.07
N TYR A 68 5.83 -7.42 -8.93
CA TYR A 68 5.90 -6.13 -9.61
C TYR A 68 7.16 -5.35 -9.23
N SER A 69 7.41 -5.18 -7.92
CA SER A 69 8.56 -4.39 -7.46
C SER A 69 9.89 -5.07 -7.80
N ALA A 70 9.96 -6.40 -7.70
CA ALA A 70 11.13 -7.16 -8.11
C ALA A 70 11.41 -7.00 -9.61
N GLY A 71 10.38 -7.13 -10.45
CA GLY A 71 10.51 -6.92 -11.89
C GLY A 71 10.93 -5.48 -12.24
N ALA A 72 10.35 -4.49 -11.58
CA ALA A 72 10.71 -3.08 -11.80
C ALA A 72 12.17 -2.80 -11.41
N ILE A 73 12.59 -3.22 -10.21
CA ILE A 73 13.97 -3.02 -9.75
C ILE A 73 14.96 -3.77 -10.66
N SER A 74 14.70 -5.06 -10.94
CA SER A 74 15.58 -5.88 -11.77
C SER A 74 15.76 -5.30 -13.18
N SER A 75 14.67 -4.83 -13.79
CA SER A 75 14.73 -4.33 -15.16
C SER A 75 15.28 -2.90 -15.27
N ILE A 76 14.91 -2.02 -14.34
CA ILE A 76 15.27 -0.59 -14.41
C ILE A 76 16.67 -0.35 -13.87
N ALA A 77 17.03 -0.98 -12.74
CA ALA A 77 18.32 -0.74 -12.10
C ALA A 77 19.42 -1.70 -12.58
N PHE A 78 19.06 -2.90 -13.05
CA PHE A 78 20.01 -3.95 -13.36
C PHE A 78 19.90 -4.52 -14.80
N GLU A 79 19.09 -3.89 -15.66
CA GLU A 79 18.91 -4.28 -17.08
C GLU A 79 18.53 -5.77 -17.26
N ARG A 80 17.86 -6.38 -16.28
CA ARG A 80 17.41 -7.77 -16.38
C ARG A 80 16.10 -7.83 -17.15
N ALA A 81 15.98 -8.76 -18.10
CA ALA A 81 14.76 -8.95 -18.90
C ALA A 81 13.63 -9.62 -18.10
N VAL A 82 13.11 -8.91 -17.09
CA VAL A 82 12.02 -9.35 -16.20
C VAL A 82 10.86 -8.38 -16.33
N PRO A 83 9.59 -8.85 -16.42
CA PRO A 83 8.44 -7.98 -16.55
C PRO A 83 8.07 -7.32 -15.19
N ALA A 84 7.64 -6.06 -15.25
CA ALA A 84 7.03 -5.34 -14.13
C ALA A 84 5.51 -5.23 -14.35
N VAL A 85 4.74 -6.15 -13.78
CA VAL A 85 3.31 -6.28 -14.05
C VAL A 85 2.47 -5.67 -12.93
N ASP A 86 2.04 -4.42 -13.11
CA ASP A 86 1.08 -3.73 -12.25
C ASP A 86 -0.35 -3.78 -12.82
N GLY A 87 -1.29 -3.05 -12.19
CA GLY A 87 -2.66 -2.93 -12.69
C GLY A 87 -2.77 -2.21 -14.06
N ASN A 88 -1.84 -1.30 -14.36
CA ASN A 88 -1.78 -0.60 -15.64
C ASN A 88 -1.37 -1.56 -16.76
N VAL A 89 -0.30 -2.31 -16.54
CA VAL A 89 0.21 -3.30 -17.49
C VAL A 89 -0.84 -4.38 -17.76
N ARG A 90 -1.50 -4.92 -16.72
CA ARG A 90 -2.60 -5.89 -16.91
C ARG A 90 -3.75 -5.32 -17.74
N ARG A 91 -4.13 -4.06 -17.53
CA ARG A 91 -5.17 -3.40 -18.32
C ARG A 91 -4.75 -3.25 -19.77
N ILE A 92 -3.51 -2.86 -20.04
CA ILE A 92 -2.97 -2.75 -21.40
C ILE A 92 -3.01 -4.12 -22.08
N LEU A 93 -2.45 -5.14 -21.46
CA LEU A 93 -2.44 -6.50 -21.99
C LEU A 93 -3.85 -7.04 -22.23
N SER A 94 -4.78 -6.82 -21.30
CA SER A 94 -6.19 -7.19 -21.47
C SER A 94 -6.79 -6.55 -22.71
N ARG A 95 -6.49 -5.29 -23.01
CA ARG A 95 -7.01 -4.59 -24.21
C ARG A 95 -6.26 -4.97 -25.47
N VAL A 96 -4.93 -5.01 -25.44
CA VAL A 96 -4.13 -5.33 -26.62
C VAL A 96 -4.47 -6.72 -27.15
N PHE A 97 -4.64 -7.70 -26.27
CA PHE A 97 -4.91 -9.10 -26.62
C PHE A 97 -6.39 -9.51 -26.44
N ALA A 98 -7.29 -8.56 -26.20
CA ALA A 98 -8.73 -8.79 -25.96
C ALA A 98 -9.02 -9.87 -24.90
N ILE A 99 -8.27 -9.87 -23.78
CA ILE A 99 -8.39 -10.87 -22.71
C ILE A 99 -9.62 -10.53 -21.84
N GLY A 100 -10.66 -11.36 -21.90
CA GLY A 100 -11.89 -11.22 -21.12
C GLY A 100 -11.83 -11.76 -19.70
N LYS A 101 -10.66 -12.18 -19.23
CA LYS A 101 -10.48 -12.65 -17.84
C LYS A 101 -10.28 -11.48 -16.88
N PRO A 102 -10.79 -11.57 -15.62
CA PRO A 102 -10.65 -10.50 -14.66
C PRO A 102 -9.19 -10.23 -14.29
N ILE A 103 -8.71 -9.01 -14.53
CA ILE A 103 -7.30 -8.65 -14.27
C ILE A 103 -6.94 -8.58 -12.78
N ASN A 104 -7.93 -8.50 -11.88
CA ASN A 104 -7.77 -8.48 -10.43
C ASN A 104 -8.05 -9.84 -9.76
N ASP A 105 -8.21 -10.93 -10.53
CA ASP A 105 -8.29 -12.28 -9.99
C ASP A 105 -6.86 -12.81 -9.74
N PRO A 106 -6.51 -13.23 -8.50
CA PRO A 106 -5.19 -13.80 -8.21
C PRO A 106 -4.82 -15.02 -9.08
N ARG A 107 -5.82 -15.78 -9.54
CA ARG A 107 -5.60 -16.95 -10.40
C ARG A 107 -5.07 -16.59 -11.77
N GLU A 108 -5.32 -15.37 -12.24
CA GLU A 108 -4.86 -14.87 -13.53
C GLU A 108 -3.48 -14.18 -13.46
N HIS A 109 -2.90 -14.03 -12.27
CA HIS A 109 -1.59 -13.40 -12.08
C HIS A 109 -0.50 -14.05 -12.94
N LYS A 110 -0.42 -15.37 -12.90
CA LYS A 110 0.58 -16.15 -13.66
C LYS A 110 0.42 -15.92 -15.16
N HIS A 111 -0.81 -15.96 -15.67
CA HIS A 111 -1.10 -15.75 -17.08
C HIS A 111 -0.63 -14.37 -17.57
N PHE A 112 -0.99 -13.28 -16.84
CA PHE A 112 -0.54 -11.94 -17.21
C PHE A 112 0.96 -11.75 -17.05
N PHE A 113 1.59 -12.42 -16.09
CA PHE A 113 3.03 -12.36 -15.89
C PHE A 113 3.77 -13.06 -17.04
N GLU A 114 3.37 -14.27 -17.43
CA GLU A 114 3.96 -15.04 -18.52
C GLU A 114 3.78 -14.31 -19.86
N LEU A 115 2.61 -13.74 -20.10
CA LEU A 115 2.37 -12.93 -21.29
C LEU A 115 3.28 -11.70 -21.34
N ALA A 116 3.39 -10.97 -20.22
CA ALA A 116 4.30 -9.83 -20.14
C ALA A 116 5.75 -10.26 -20.35
N ALA A 117 6.18 -11.39 -19.75
CA ALA A 117 7.55 -11.90 -19.87
C ALA A 117 7.92 -12.23 -21.32
N SER A 118 6.96 -12.74 -22.12
CA SER A 118 7.19 -13.02 -23.55
C SER A 118 7.38 -11.75 -24.41
N LEU A 119 7.05 -10.57 -23.87
CA LEU A 119 7.12 -9.30 -24.59
C LEU A 119 8.34 -8.45 -24.16
N VAL A 120 8.94 -8.72 -22.99
CA VAL A 120 10.08 -7.93 -22.50
C VAL A 120 11.29 -8.16 -23.41
N PRO A 121 11.86 -7.11 -24.01
CA PRO A 121 13.03 -7.26 -24.87
C PRO A 121 14.30 -7.52 -24.06
N GLY A 122 15.28 -8.22 -24.66
CA GLY A 122 16.58 -8.46 -24.05
C GLY A 122 17.47 -7.20 -23.95
N LYS A 123 17.11 -6.12 -24.67
CA LYS A 123 17.80 -4.83 -24.62
C LYS A 123 16.84 -3.76 -24.10
N ARG A 124 17.30 -2.93 -23.15
CA ARG A 124 16.52 -1.85 -22.52
C ARG A 124 15.19 -2.34 -21.90
N PRO A 125 15.19 -3.44 -21.13
CA PRO A 125 13.97 -3.98 -20.54
C PRO A 125 13.32 -3.00 -19.53
N GLY A 126 14.12 -2.20 -18.86
CA GLY A 126 13.66 -1.15 -17.95
C GLY A 126 12.86 -0.07 -18.66
N ASP A 127 13.31 0.38 -19.82
CA ASP A 127 12.58 1.37 -20.63
C ASP A 127 11.26 0.80 -21.16
N PHE A 128 11.24 -0.46 -21.56
CA PHE A 128 10.00 -1.14 -21.98
C PHE A 128 8.96 -1.19 -20.85
N ASN A 129 9.37 -1.60 -19.65
CA ASN A 129 8.48 -1.64 -18.50
C ASN A 129 7.98 -0.24 -18.11
N GLN A 130 8.85 0.77 -18.10
CA GLN A 130 8.47 2.16 -17.84
C GLN A 130 7.50 2.69 -18.90
N ALA A 131 7.77 2.45 -20.18
CA ALA A 131 6.88 2.86 -21.28
C ALA A 131 5.49 2.25 -21.15
N LEU A 132 5.35 0.98 -20.73
CA LEU A 132 4.05 0.36 -20.48
C LEU A 132 3.35 1.00 -19.27
N MET A 133 4.06 1.30 -18.19
CA MET A 133 3.48 1.98 -17.03
C MET A 133 2.98 3.38 -17.40
N ASP A 134 3.79 4.16 -18.11
CA ASP A 134 3.45 5.52 -18.58
C ASP A 134 2.27 5.50 -19.56
N LEU A 135 2.26 4.56 -20.50
CA LEU A 135 1.14 4.36 -21.42
C LEU A 135 -0.17 4.09 -20.65
N GLY A 136 -0.09 3.26 -19.62
CA GLY A 136 -1.24 2.96 -18.76
C GLY A 136 -1.69 4.15 -17.93
N ALA A 137 -0.76 4.95 -17.43
CA ALA A 137 -1.08 6.12 -16.62
C ALA A 137 -1.67 7.29 -17.45
N THR A 138 -1.19 7.49 -18.65
CA THR A 138 -1.48 8.69 -19.45
C THR A 138 -2.49 8.46 -20.59
N ILE A 139 -2.34 7.40 -21.36
CA ILE A 139 -3.09 7.14 -22.61
C ILE A 139 -4.12 6.03 -22.42
N CYS A 140 -3.69 4.81 -22.07
CA CYS A 140 -4.55 3.65 -21.90
C CYS A 140 -5.24 3.67 -20.53
N ARG A 141 -5.92 4.76 -20.19
CA ARG A 141 -6.58 4.99 -18.88
C ARG A 141 -7.71 3.99 -18.64
N ALA A 142 -8.06 3.81 -17.35
CA ALA A 142 -9.14 2.89 -16.95
C ALA A 142 -10.49 3.30 -17.55
N LYS A 143 -10.79 4.61 -17.54
CA LYS A 143 -11.98 5.19 -18.17
C LYS A 143 -11.56 6.11 -19.32
N ASN A 144 -12.30 6.10 -20.40
CA ASN A 144 -12.09 6.96 -21.57
C ASN A 144 -10.62 6.95 -22.07
N PRO A 145 -10.10 5.79 -22.49
CA PRO A 145 -8.74 5.70 -23.01
C PRO A 145 -8.59 6.53 -24.29
N ALA A 146 -7.45 7.23 -24.43
CA ALA A 146 -7.14 8.08 -25.56
C ALA A 146 -6.60 7.24 -26.75
N CYS A 147 -7.42 6.34 -27.29
CA CYS A 147 -7.01 5.37 -28.30
C CYS A 147 -6.49 6.01 -29.60
N GLY A 148 -6.95 7.24 -29.93
CA GLY A 148 -6.47 7.98 -31.11
C GLY A 148 -5.00 8.39 -31.02
N ALA A 149 -4.48 8.62 -29.82
CA ALA A 149 -3.08 8.98 -29.56
C ALA A 149 -2.22 7.77 -29.10
N CYS A 150 -2.79 6.56 -29.11
CA CYS A 150 -2.09 5.39 -28.59
C CYS A 150 -1.13 4.78 -29.62
N PRO A 151 0.17 4.64 -29.31
CA PRO A 151 1.12 4.03 -30.23
C PRO A 151 0.83 2.54 -30.49
N LEU A 152 0.13 1.85 -29.59
CA LEU A 152 -0.28 0.46 -29.76
C LEU A 152 -1.65 0.32 -30.48
N ALA A 153 -2.24 1.42 -30.95
CA ALA A 153 -3.55 1.41 -31.59
C ALA A 153 -3.68 0.45 -32.77
N PRO A 154 -2.67 0.31 -33.68
CA PRO A 154 -2.74 -0.63 -34.81
C PRO A 154 -2.74 -2.11 -34.36
N LEU A 155 -2.18 -2.43 -33.20
CA LEU A 155 -2.04 -3.79 -32.68
C LEU A 155 -3.14 -4.15 -31.66
N CYS A 156 -3.96 -3.18 -31.26
CA CYS A 156 -4.89 -3.35 -30.16
C CYS A 156 -6.20 -4.01 -30.63
N LEU A 157 -6.40 -5.27 -30.23
CA LEU A 157 -7.61 -6.02 -30.57
C LEU A 157 -8.87 -5.39 -29.96
N ALA A 158 -8.81 -4.93 -28.70
CA ALA A 158 -9.95 -4.27 -28.07
C ALA A 158 -10.39 -3.00 -28.83
N ARG A 159 -9.44 -2.22 -29.38
CA ARG A 159 -9.79 -1.06 -30.22
C ARG A 159 -10.43 -1.50 -31.54
N ARG A 160 -9.85 -2.51 -32.20
CA ARG A 160 -10.38 -3.04 -33.46
C ARG A 160 -11.82 -3.53 -33.29
N ASP A 161 -12.11 -4.20 -32.18
CA ASP A 161 -13.40 -4.87 -31.94
C ASP A 161 -14.37 -3.99 -31.11
N GLY A 162 -14.03 -2.72 -30.83
CA GLY A 162 -14.87 -1.78 -30.06
C GLY A 162 -14.94 -2.04 -28.55
N LEU A 163 -14.10 -2.93 -28.01
CA LEU A 163 -14.15 -3.42 -26.61
C LEU A 163 -13.33 -2.59 -25.61
N GLN A 164 -12.74 -1.46 -26.00
CA GLN A 164 -11.82 -0.69 -25.17
C GLN A 164 -12.45 -0.12 -23.88
N ASN A 165 -13.77 0.00 -23.81
CA ASN A 165 -14.49 0.45 -22.63
C ASN A 165 -15.00 -0.73 -21.76
N ASP A 166 -15.17 -1.92 -22.36
CA ASP A 166 -15.61 -3.13 -21.65
C ASP A 166 -14.44 -3.87 -21.00
N LEU A 167 -13.23 -3.68 -21.55
CA LEU A 167 -11.99 -4.22 -21.00
C LEU A 167 -11.20 -3.14 -20.25
N PRO A 168 -10.55 -3.52 -19.14
CA PRO A 168 -10.43 -4.86 -18.57
C PRO A 168 -11.68 -5.28 -17.80
N VAL A 169 -11.96 -6.58 -17.76
CA VAL A 169 -12.93 -7.14 -16.83
C VAL A 169 -12.37 -7.08 -15.42
N LEU A 170 -13.23 -6.73 -14.48
CA LEU A 170 -12.90 -6.69 -13.06
C LEU A 170 -13.82 -7.63 -12.28
N ARG A 171 -13.25 -8.45 -11.40
CA ARG A 171 -14.02 -9.16 -10.39
C ARG A 171 -14.58 -8.14 -9.41
N ARG A 172 -15.86 -8.22 -9.11
CA ARG A 172 -16.51 -7.35 -8.11
C ARG A 172 -15.84 -7.56 -6.75
N SER A 173 -15.38 -6.48 -6.15
CA SER A 173 -14.91 -6.49 -4.77
C SER A 173 -16.11 -6.51 -3.82
N PRO A 174 -16.00 -7.17 -2.64
CA PRO A 174 -17.01 -7.07 -1.59
C PRO A 174 -17.22 -5.61 -1.20
N ALA A 175 -18.40 -5.31 -0.67
CA ALA A 175 -18.66 -3.98 -0.11
C ALA A 175 -17.64 -3.66 1.00
N ILE A 176 -17.16 -2.42 0.99
CA ILE A 176 -16.21 -1.95 2.01
C ILE A 176 -16.95 -1.86 3.36
N PRO A 177 -16.57 -2.65 4.39
CA PRO A 177 -17.25 -2.64 5.69
C PRO A 177 -17.05 -1.30 6.39
N HIS A 178 -18.09 -0.87 7.11
CA HIS A 178 -18.04 0.29 7.98
C HIS A 178 -17.90 -0.17 9.44
N ARG A 179 -16.93 0.38 10.16
CA ARG A 179 -16.62 0.06 11.56
C ARG A 179 -16.82 1.28 12.45
N GLN A 180 -17.27 1.04 13.66
CA GLN A 180 -17.33 2.06 14.71
C GLN A 180 -16.11 1.95 15.62
N ALA A 181 -15.54 3.09 16.01
CA ALA A 181 -14.41 3.16 16.91
C ALA A 181 -14.60 4.28 17.93
N VAL A 182 -13.96 4.12 19.08
CA VAL A 182 -14.00 5.10 20.18
C VAL A 182 -12.61 5.40 20.71
N ALA A 183 -12.40 6.62 21.21
CA ALA A 183 -11.15 7.04 21.81
C ALA A 183 -11.38 7.92 23.04
N ALA A 184 -10.55 7.76 24.08
CA ALA A 184 -10.58 8.52 25.29
C ALA A 184 -9.53 9.65 25.28
N VAL A 185 -9.96 10.86 25.55
CA VAL A 185 -9.07 11.97 25.90
C VAL A 185 -8.94 11.98 27.44
N LEU A 186 -7.85 11.46 27.91
CA LEU A 186 -7.49 11.43 29.34
C LEU A 186 -6.34 12.39 29.61
N ARG A 187 -6.50 13.28 30.58
CA ARG A 187 -5.48 14.25 30.98
C ARG A 187 -5.14 14.07 32.46
N ASN A 188 -3.86 14.24 32.76
CA ASN A 188 -3.42 14.28 34.16
C ASN A 188 -3.60 15.71 34.75
N ARG A 189 -3.26 15.89 36.04
CA ARG A 189 -3.33 17.18 36.71
C ARG A 189 -2.47 18.28 36.08
N LYS A 190 -1.45 17.91 35.30
CA LYS A 190 -0.58 18.85 34.56
C LYS A 190 -1.07 19.05 33.10
N SER A 191 -2.31 18.66 32.79
CA SER A 191 -2.92 18.73 31.46
C SER A 191 -2.19 17.90 30.38
N LEU A 192 -1.29 17.00 30.74
CA LEU A 192 -0.64 16.09 29.81
C LEU A 192 -1.62 15.02 29.35
N LEU A 193 -1.61 14.75 28.06
CA LEU A 193 -2.48 13.79 27.41
C LEU A 193 -1.91 12.37 27.53
N LEU A 194 -2.76 11.41 27.92
CA LEU A 194 -2.41 9.99 27.90
C LEU A 194 -2.49 9.48 26.46
N VAL A 195 -1.38 8.91 25.98
CA VAL A 195 -1.30 8.22 24.69
C VAL A 195 -0.69 6.85 24.89
N VAL A 196 -1.05 5.91 24.02
CA VAL A 196 -0.56 4.54 24.02
C VAL A 196 0.06 4.20 22.67
N GLN A 197 1.12 3.42 22.68
CA GLN A 197 1.74 2.97 21.44
C GLN A 197 1.03 1.72 20.93
N ARG A 198 0.68 1.71 19.63
CA ARG A 198 0.12 0.54 18.98
C ARG A 198 1.14 -0.61 18.94
N PRO A 199 0.69 -1.86 18.92
CA PRO A 199 1.57 -3.01 18.72
C PRO A 199 2.43 -2.88 17.46
N ALA A 200 3.53 -3.63 17.41
CA ALA A 200 4.45 -3.64 16.27
C ALA A 200 3.85 -4.20 14.97
N ALA A 201 2.67 -4.85 15.06
CA ALA A 201 1.95 -5.39 13.91
C ALA A 201 0.52 -4.80 13.81
N GLY A 202 -0.07 -4.85 12.61
CA GLY A 202 -1.44 -4.41 12.35
C GLY A 202 -1.56 -2.98 11.84
N LEU A 203 -2.77 -2.43 11.93
CA LEU A 203 -3.10 -1.09 11.41
C LEU A 203 -2.35 0.00 12.16
N LEU A 204 -1.62 0.85 11.43
CA LEU A 204 -0.79 1.94 11.97
C LEU A 204 0.13 1.45 13.12
N ALA A 205 0.74 0.28 12.94
CA ALA A 205 1.61 -0.35 13.92
C ALA A 205 2.72 0.60 14.39
N SER A 206 3.08 0.54 15.68
CA SER A 206 4.08 1.38 16.34
C SER A 206 3.77 2.89 16.39
N PHE A 207 2.60 3.34 15.92
CA PHE A 207 2.14 4.72 16.09
C PHE A 207 1.53 4.94 17.46
N TRP A 208 1.60 6.18 17.95
CA TRP A 208 0.91 6.61 19.13
C TRP A 208 -0.55 6.91 18.85
N LYS A 209 -1.45 6.52 19.74
CA LYS A 209 -2.89 6.77 19.65
C LYS A 209 -3.46 7.17 21.00
N LEU A 210 -4.65 7.75 20.98
CA LEU A 210 -5.47 7.84 22.19
C LEU A 210 -5.91 6.43 22.61
N PRO A 211 -6.06 6.14 23.93
CA PRO A 211 -6.64 4.89 24.41
C PRO A 211 -8.01 4.63 23.80
N GLY A 212 -8.29 3.38 23.43
CA GLY A 212 -9.55 2.99 22.78
C GLY A 212 -9.31 2.13 21.53
N GLY A 213 -10.36 1.89 20.74
CA GLY A 213 -10.30 0.97 19.61
C GLY A 213 -11.64 0.75 18.93
N PHE A 214 -11.76 -0.35 18.18
CA PHE A 214 -13.01 -0.71 17.52
C PHE A 214 -14.04 -1.27 18.50
N LEU A 215 -15.30 -0.87 18.29
CA LEU A 215 -16.45 -1.42 18.99
C LEU A 215 -16.80 -2.81 18.43
N LYS A 216 -17.46 -3.62 19.26
CA LYS A 216 -18.17 -4.82 18.83
C LYS A 216 -19.46 -4.40 18.11
N ASP A 217 -20.05 -5.33 17.36
CA ASP A 217 -21.32 -5.07 16.70
C ASP A 217 -22.41 -4.67 17.71
N GLN A 218 -23.10 -3.57 17.42
CA GLN A 218 -24.16 -3.00 18.25
C GLN A 218 -23.73 -2.59 19.68
N GLU A 219 -22.42 -2.52 19.97
CA GLU A 219 -21.94 -2.11 21.28
C GLU A 219 -22.17 -0.60 21.51
N ASN A 220 -22.70 -0.26 22.69
CA ASN A 220 -22.83 1.13 23.09
C ASN A 220 -21.43 1.80 23.17
N PRO A 221 -21.23 2.99 22.55
CA PRO A 221 -19.92 3.63 22.49
C PRO A 221 -19.26 3.89 23.83
N GLU A 222 -20.02 4.34 24.83
CA GLU A 222 -19.46 4.64 26.15
C GLU A 222 -19.09 3.35 26.91
N ALA A 223 -19.94 2.32 26.82
CA ALA A 223 -19.65 1.02 27.44
C ALA A 223 -18.42 0.37 26.77
N GLY A 224 -18.35 0.41 25.44
CA GLY A 224 -17.21 -0.08 24.68
C GLY A 224 -15.92 0.67 25.03
N LEU A 225 -15.99 1.99 25.21
CA LEU A 225 -14.82 2.78 25.59
C LEU A 225 -14.30 2.39 26.99
N ARG A 226 -15.19 2.22 27.98
CA ARG A 226 -14.81 1.73 29.34
C ARG A 226 -14.15 0.35 29.27
N ARG A 227 -14.73 -0.57 28.49
CA ARG A 227 -14.18 -1.92 28.29
C ARG A 227 -12.78 -1.84 27.67
N LEU A 228 -12.64 -1.12 26.54
CA LEU A 228 -11.38 -1.02 25.82
C LEU A 228 -10.25 -0.40 26.63
N VAL A 229 -10.53 0.67 27.40
CA VAL A 229 -9.53 1.30 28.27
C VAL A 229 -9.14 0.37 29.41
N ARG A 230 -10.09 -0.38 29.98
CA ARG A 230 -9.79 -1.37 31.01
C ARG A 230 -8.95 -2.53 30.46
N GLU A 231 -9.27 -3.04 29.28
CA GLU A 231 -8.52 -4.13 28.62
C GLU A 231 -7.09 -3.69 28.24
N GLU A 232 -6.92 -2.45 27.75
CA GLU A 232 -5.63 -1.96 27.26
C GLU A 232 -4.71 -1.45 28.37
N LEU A 233 -5.27 -0.83 29.41
CA LEU A 233 -4.52 -0.10 30.44
C LEU A 233 -4.79 -0.54 31.88
N GLY A 234 -5.79 -1.40 32.11
CA GLY A 234 -6.23 -1.74 33.48
C GLY A 234 -6.95 -0.61 34.21
N LEU A 235 -7.29 0.48 33.52
CA LEU A 235 -7.89 1.67 34.12
C LEU A 235 -9.40 1.63 34.08
N SER A 236 -10.04 2.07 35.17
CA SER A 236 -11.48 2.39 35.21
C SER A 236 -11.66 3.89 34.96
N ILE A 237 -12.50 4.24 33.99
CA ILE A 237 -12.73 5.62 33.58
C ILE A 237 -14.21 6.00 33.70
N ARG A 238 -14.47 7.28 33.96
CA ARG A 238 -15.77 7.92 33.78
C ARG A 238 -15.77 8.60 32.39
N VAL A 239 -16.71 8.19 31.52
CA VAL A 239 -16.89 8.80 30.20
C VAL A 239 -17.72 10.07 30.37
N GLY A 240 -17.22 11.17 29.84
CA GLY A 240 -17.84 12.49 29.85
C GLY A 240 -18.45 12.83 28.48
N LYS A 241 -18.33 14.10 28.07
CA LYS A 241 -18.95 14.58 26.81
C LYS A 241 -18.19 14.05 25.57
N LYS A 242 -18.95 13.84 24.50
CA LYS A 242 -18.37 13.60 23.19
C LYS A 242 -17.75 14.88 22.64
N LEU A 243 -16.46 14.83 22.31
CA LEU A 243 -15.66 15.97 21.83
C LEU A 243 -15.72 16.07 20.31
N ALA A 244 -15.66 14.93 19.60
CA ALA A 244 -15.62 14.89 18.15
C ALA A 244 -16.17 13.57 17.60
N SER A 245 -16.54 13.61 16.32
CA SER A 245 -16.79 12.44 15.48
C SER A 245 -16.05 12.64 14.17
N VAL A 246 -15.23 11.68 13.75
CA VAL A 246 -14.38 11.76 12.56
C VAL A 246 -14.63 10.54 11.70
N ASP A 247 -15.01 10.76 10.44
CA ASP A 247 -15.13 9.71 9.43
C ASP A 247 -13.85 9.62 8.63
N HIS A 248 -13.34 8.39 8.47
CA HIS A 248 -12.15 8.14 7.67
C HIS A 248 -12.33 6.88 6.82
N ALA A 249 -11.79 6.90 5.59
CA ALA A 249 -11.81 5.76 4.69
C ALA A 249 -10.41 5.19 4.51
N TYR A 250 -10.23 3.95 4.93
CA TYR A 250 -9.09 3.13 4.54
C TYR A 250 -9.41 2.36 3.25
N THR A 251 -8.41 1.78 2.61
CA THR A 251 -8.59 1.02 1.37
C THR A 251 -9.57 -0.17 1.52
N HIS A 252 -9.66 -0.77 2.71
CA HIS A 252 -10.39 -2.02 2.96
C HIS A 252 -11.50 -1.90 4.02
N PHE A 253 -11.67 -0.74 4.65
CA PHE A 253 -12.82 -0.41 5.52
C PHE A 253 -12.98 1.10 5.70
N ARG A 254 -14.18 1.52 6.09
CA ARG A 254 -14.46 2.86 6.59
C ARG A 254 -14.57 2.82 8.10
N VAL A 255 -14.27 3.94 8.78
CA VAL A 255 -14.39 4.05 10.22
C VAL A 255 -15.01 5.38 10.61
N THR A 256 -15.98 5.34 11.54
CA THR A 256 -16.40 6.50 12.31
C THR A 256 -15.76 6.41 13.69
N LEU A 257 -14.87 7.34 14.01
CA LEU A 257 -14.21 7.45 15.31
C LEU A 257 -14.92 8.49 16.17
N GLN A 258 -15.47 8.09 17.30
CA GLN A 258 -16.04 8.98 18.29
C GLN A 258 -15.03 9.21 19.43
N VAL A 259 -14.77 10.47 19.74
CA VAL A 259 -13.79 10.87 20.74
C VAL A 259 -14.51 11.45 21.95
N TYR A 260 -14.18 10.98 23.14
CA TYR A 260 -14.81 11.38 24.40
C TYR A 260 -13.80 11.93 25.39
N GLU A 261 -14.17 12.99 26.09
CA GLU A 261 -13.48 13.42 27.29
C GLU A 261 -13.68 12.37 28.38
N CYS A 262 -12.63 12.02 29.12
CA CYS A 262 -12.69 10.99 30.16
C CYS A 262 -11.87 11.39 31.39
N PHE A 263 -12.29 10.83 32.54
CA PHE A 263 -11.74 11.15 33.86
C PHE A 263 -11.44 9.89 34.65
#